data_85d1f9065e52734f15799da10af7d7d4
#
_entry.id   85d1f9065e52734f15799da10af7d7d4
#
_cell.length_a   1.000
_cell.length_b   1.000
_cell.length_c   1.000
_cell.angle_alpha   90.00
_cell.angle_beta   90.00
_cell.angle_gamma   90.00
#
_symmetry.space_group_name_H-M   'P 1'
#
loop_
_entity.id
_entity.type
_entity.pdbx_description
1 polymer ?
#
loop_
_entity_poly.entity_id
_entity_poly.type
_entity_poly.pdbx_seq_one_letter_code
_entity_poly.pdbx_strand_id
1 'polypeptide(L)'
;MSDAALASIAPRHRRRGQLRADLRVLRGLAAAAIDPDRPLMAHLIVTRRCNLACGYCTEFDATSPPVPLAALKARIDRLAELGTVFVTLTGGEPLLHPDLIEVIRHVRARGLTPAMNTNGYLLTRERIRALDAAGLYALQLSLDNLTPNAISKKSHKPLRGKLRLLAEHAGFRVRVNTVFGAAPPAEALAVARAVSALGFDAKCSLARDPSGAPLPLDAEARAVFAQIAALDRRGTSIFSEDFQEELLERGRVDWRCRAGARFFTVCEDGLVHLCTPKMGLGAKPLADYGRDDLRRAFATPKPCAPTCPVAYAHQGSRLDAWRAQPLPSSLPPPTRVPGRVHLAVVR
;
A
#
# COMPACT_ATOMS: atom_id res chain seq x y z
N MET A 1 16.53 27.32 10.39
CA MET A 1 16.63 27.27 8.91
C MET A 1 15.21 27.42 8.39
N SER A 2 14.98 28.46 7.59
CA SER A 2 13.68 28.80 7.02
C SER A 2 13.24 27.77 5.97
N ASP A 3 11.93 27.66 5.74
CA ASP A 3 11.35 26.75 4.72
C ASP A 3 11.92 27.00 3.30
N ALA A 4 12.48 28.17 3.04
CA ALA A 4 13.17 28.51 1.79
C ALA A 4 14.47 27.70 1.54
N ALA A 5 15.17 27.24 2.58
CA ALA A 5 16.35 26.41 2.44
C ALA A 5 16.04 24.96 2.06
N LEU A 6 14.77 24.54 2.18
CA LEU A 6 14.31 23.18 1.84
C LEU A 6 13.98 23.05 0.35
N ALA A 7 13.64 24.15 -0.33
CA ALA A 7 13.30 24.16 -1.76
C ALA A 7 14.49 23.87 -2.69
N SER A 8 15.73 23.89 -2.18
CA SER A 8 16.95 23.66 -2.97
C SER A 8 17.43 22.19 -2.99
N ILE A 9 16.75 21.27 -2.31
CA ILE A 9 17.09 19.84 -2.34
C ILE A 9 16.48 19.26 -3.61
N ALA A 10 17.18 19.44 -4.74
CA ALA A 10 16.83 18.76 -5.99
C ALA A 10 16.82 17.23 -5.77
N PRO A 11 15.85 16.48 -6.35
CA PRO A 11 15.85 15.05 -6.26
C PRO A 11 17.18 14.49 -6.79
N ARG A 12 17.95 13.88 -5.89
CA ARG A 12 19.28 13.36 -6.20
C ARG A 12 19.18 12.32 -7.31
N HIS A 13 20.13 12.39 -8.24
CA HIS A 13 20.29 11.54 -9.40
C HIS A 13 19.85 10.09 -9.19
N ARG A 14 18.97 9.60 -10.08
CA ARG A 14 18.65 8.18 -10.19
C ARG A 14 19.94 7.36 -10.26
N ARG A 15 20.26 6.60 -9.21
CA ARG A 15 21.44 5.75 -9.19
C ARG A 15 21.31 4.67 -10.29
N ARG A 16 22.44 4.21 -10.86
CA ARG A 16 22.46 3.12 -11.86
C ARG A 16 21.69 1.86 -11.40
N GLY A 17 21.63 1.59 -10.09
CA GLY A 17 20.83 0.51 -9.51
C GLY A 17 19.32 0.69 -9.69
N GLN A 18 18.82 1.92 -9.76
CA GLN A 18 17.39 2.21 -9.93
C GLN A 18 16.92 1.94 -11.36
N LEU A 19 17.77 2.21 -12.37
CA LEU A 19 17.47 1.84 -13.76
C LEU A 19 17.28 0.33 -13.95
N ARG A 20 18.14 -0.48 -13.33
CA ARG A 20 17.98 -1.95 -13.35
C ARG A 20 16.71 -2.41 -12.63
N ALA A 21 16.33 -1.74 -11.54
CA ALA A 21 15.08 -2.02 -10.84
C ALA A 21 13.86 -1.61 -11.69
N ASP A 22 13.90 -0.44 -12.33
CA ASP A 22 12.84 0.03 -13.23
C ASP A 22 12.66 -0.93 -14.43
N LEU A 23 13.75 -1.40 -15.05
CA LEU A 23 13.70 -2.41 -16.12
C LEU A 23 13.08 -3.74 -15.66
N ARG A 24 13.37 -4.17 -14.44
CA ARG A 24 12.75 -5.37 -13.85
C ARG A 24 11.25 -5.17 -13.68
N VAL A 25 10.84 -4.02 -13.14
CA VAL A 25 9.42 -3.65 -13.00
C VAL A 25 8.72 -3.67 -14.36
N LEU A 26 9.30 -3.02 -15.37
CA LEU A 26 8.73 -2.99 -16.73
C LEU A 26 8.57 -4.40 -17.31
N ARG A 27 9.58 -5.27 -17.16
CA ARG A 27 9.49 -6.67 -17.59
C ARG A 27 8.40 -7.44 -16.83
N GLY A 28 8.29 -7.23 -15.51
CA GLY A 28 7.25 -7.82 -14.68
C GLY A 28 5.85 -7.39 -15.10
N LEU A 29 5.66 -6.09 -15.34
CA LEU A 29 4.39 -5.53 -15.81
C LEU A 29 4.03 -6.04 -17.22
N ALA A 30 4.99 -6.10 -18.15
CA ALA A 30 4.77 -6.65 -19.46
C ALA A 30 4.38 -8.14 -19.41
N ALA A 31 5.08 -8.94 -18.60
CA ALA A 31 4.74 -10.35 -18.40
C ALA A 31 3.34 -10.52 -17.77
N ALA A 32 2.96 -9.67 -16.82
CA ALA A 32 1.63 -9.68 -16.22
C ALA A 32 0.55 -9.18 -17.20
N ALA A 33 0.88 -8.25 -18.09
CA ALA A 33 -0.03 -7.82 -19.15
C ALA A 33 -0.34 -8.96 -20.15
N ILE A 34 0.59 -9.89 -20.36
CA ILE A 34 0.39 -11.08 -21.21
C ILE A 34 -0.35 -12.18 -20.43
N ASP A 35 0.12 -12.49 -19.22
CA ASP A 35 -0.40 -13.59 -18.39
C ASP A 35 -1.29 -13.05 -17.25
N PRO A 36 -2.63 -13.23 -17.32
CA PRO A 36 -3.57 -12.79 -16.28
C PRO A 36 -3.43 -13.58 -14.97
N ASP A 37 -2.77 -14.73 -14.98
CA ASP A 37 -2.53 -15.56 -13.80
C ASP A 37 -1.32 -15.07 -12.97
N ARG A 38 -0.66 -13.98 -13.37
CA ARG A 38 0.47 -13.41 -12.60
C ARG A 38 0.00 -12.33 -11.65
N PRO A 39 0.26 -12.45 -10.34
CA PRO A 39 0.00 -11.37 -9.40
C PRO A 39 0.90 -10.15 -9.67
N LEU A 40 0.32 -8.96 -9.58
CA LEU A 40 1.10 -7.72 -9.64
C LEU A 40 1.69 -7.37 -8.28
N MET A 41 0.90 -7.56 -7.21
CA MET A 41 1.27 -7.11 -5.89
C MET A 41 0.79 -8.08 -4.81
N ALA A 42 1.68 -8.42 -3.89
CA ALA A 42 1.33 -9.05 -2.63
C ALA A 42 1.69 -8.10 -1.48
N HIS A 43 0.71 -7.80 -0.62
CA HIS A 43 0.99 -7.23 0.68
C HIS A 43 1.38 -8.35 1.62
N LEU A 44 2.57 -8.27 2.22
CA LEU A 44 3.09 -9.26 3.16
C LEU A 44 3.16 -8.66 4.55
N ILE A 45 2.32 -9.14 5.46
CA ILE A 45 2.35 -8.74 6.86
C ILE A 45 3.53 -9.42 7.54
N VAL A 46 4.53 -8.63 7.92
CA VAL A 46 5.75 -9.13 8.57
C VAL A 46 5.63 -9.13 10.10
N THR A 47 4.73 -8.31 10.63
CA THR A 47 4.40 -8.22 12.06
C THR A 47 3.07 -7.52 12.25
N ARG A 48 2.29 -7.90 13.27
CA ARG A 48 1.11 -7.14 13.71
C ARG A 48 1.48 -6.04 14.70
N ARG A 49 2.62 -6.17 15.36
CA ARG A 49 3.06 -5.20 16.35
C ARG A 49 3.27 -3.82 15.71
N CYS A 50 2.73 -2.79 16.38
CA CYS A 50 2.92 -1.39 15.99
C CYS A 50 3.33 -0.55 17.21
N ASN A 51 4.12 0.49 16.98
CA ASN A 51 4.49 1.48 18.00
C ASN A 51 3.47 2.62 18.09
N LEU A 52 2.39 2.59 17.30
CA LEU A 52 1.28 3.54 17.32
C LEU A 52 -0.05 2.82 17.47
N ALA A 53 -1.01 3.49 18.12
CA ALA A 53 -2.41 3.05 18.26
C ALA A 53 -3.33 4.08 17.61
N CYS A 54 -3.50 3.99 16.28
CA CYS A 54 -4.42 4.85 15.53
C CYS A 54 -5.83 4.29 15.59
N GLY A 55 -6.84 5.13 15.89
CA GLY A 55 -8.21 4.70 16.08
C GLY A 55 -8.89 4.07 14.85
N TYR A 56 -8.45 4.40 13.63
CA TYR A 56 -8.98 3.81 12.40
C TYR A 56 -8.26 2.53 11.96
N CYS A 57 -7.16 2.14 12.63
CA CYS A 57 -6.34 1.01 12.18
C CYS A 57 -6.90 -0.33 12.69
N THR A 58 -7.06 -1.27 11.76
CA THR A 58 -7.55 -2.63 12.04
C THR A 58 -6.45 -3.69 11.96
N GLU A 59 -5.20 -3.29 11.70
CA GLU A 59 -4.11 -4.21 11.33
C GLU A 59 -3.01 -4.34 12.39
N PHE A 60 -3.17 -3.71 13.57
CA PHE A 60 -2.12 -3.72 14.58
C PHE A 60 -2.54 -4.37 15.89
N ASP A 61 -1.55 -4.85 16.60
CA ASP A 61 -1.63 -5.14 18.03
C ASP A 61 -0.31 -4.72 18.73
N ALA A 62 -0.25 -4.86 20.05
CA ALA A 62 0.93 -4.55 20.85
C ALA A 62 1.70 -5.80 21.31
N THR A 63 1.19 -7.00 21.04
CA THR A 63 1.61 -8.24 21.73
C THR A 63 2.14 -9.33 20.80
N SER A 64 1.69 -9.40 19.55
CA SER A 64 2.11 -10.45 18.62
C SER A 64 3.62 -10.45 18.38
N PRO A 65 4.26 -11.62 18.35
CA PRO A 65 5.64 -11.71 17.92
C PRO A 65 5.77 -11.38 16.42
N PRO A 66 6.93 -10.93 15.96
CA PRO A 66 7.20 -10.80 14.53
C PRO A 66 7.13 -12.18 13.87
N VAL A 67 6.74 -12.20 12.60
CA VAL A 67 6.74 -13.45 11.81
C VAL A 67 8.18 -13.96 11.69
N PRO A 68 8.45 -15.25 11.98
CA PRO A 68 9.81 -15.78 11.88
C PRO A 68 10.43 -15.60 10.50
N LEU A 69 11.72 -15.25 10.43
CA LEU A 69 12.43 -15.01 9.16
C LEU A 69 12.32 -16.19 8.20
N ALA A 70 12.42 -17.42 8.68
CA ALA A 70 12.29 -18.61 7.85
C ALA A 70 10.90 -18.70 7.18
N ALA A 71 9.83 -18.38 7.92
CA ALA A 71 8.48 -18.35 7.38
C ALA A 71 8.30 -17.24 6.34
N LEU A 72 8.89 -16.04 6.58
CA LEU A 72 8.87 -14.96 5.60
C LEU A 72 9.61 -15.34 4.32
N LYS A 73 10.78 -15.98 4.43
CA LYS A 73 11.54 -16.47 3.27
C LYS A 73 10.73 -17.49 2.46
N ALA A 74 10.13 -18.48 3.09
CA ALA A 74 9.29 -19.46 2.42
C ALA A 74 8.09 -18.82 1.70
N ARG A 75 7.44 -17.83 2.32
CA ARG A 75 6.35 -17.07 1.70
C ARG A 75 6.83 -16.26 0.48
N ILE A 76 7.98 -15.60 0.59
CA ILE A 76 8.59 -14.85 -0.52
C ILE A 76 8.97 -15.79 -1.67
N ASP A 77 9.49 -16.97 -1.38
CA ASP A 77 9.80 -17.99 -2.38
C ASP A 77 8.52 -18.40 -3.12
N ARG A 78 7.44 -18.67 -2.39
CA ARG A 78 6.15 -18.98 -3.00
C ARG A 78 5.59 -17.84 -3.85
N LEU A 79 5.70 -16.60 -3.41
CA LEU A 79 5.31 -15.43 -4.20
C LEU A 79 6.14 -15.30 -5.50
N ALA A 80 7.41 -15.66 -5.46
CA ALA A 80 8.27 -15.70 -6.65
C ALA A 80 7.85 -16.79 -7.63
N GLU A 81 7.50 -17.99 -7.15
CA GLU A 81 6.96 -19.08 -7.97
C GLU A 81 5.65 -18.69 -8.67
N LEU A 82 4.77 -17.93 -7.98
CA LEU A 82 3.56 -17.38 -8.58
C LEU A 82 3.83 -16.27 -9.60
N GLY A 83 5.08 -15.80 -9.72
CA GLY A 83 5.48 -14.75 -10.64
C GLY A 83 5.06 -13.34 -10.20
N THR A 84 4.86 -13.12 -8.91
CA THR A 84 4.53 -11.79 -8.34
C THR A 84 5.56 -10.74 -8.74
N VAL A 85 5.12 -9.50 -8.99
CA VAL A 85 6.03 -8.40 -9.38
C VAL A 85 6.49 -7.62 -8.16
N PHE A 86 5.54 -7.18 -7.31
CA PHE A 86 5.81 -6.37 -6.13
C PHE A 86 5.47 -7.13 -4.85
N VAL A 87 6.34 -7.04 -3.86
CA VAL A 87 6.05 -7.46 -2.49
C VAL A 87 6.14 -6.22 -1.60
N THR A 88 4.98 -5.80 -1.08
CA THR A 88 4.88 -4.66 -0.17
C THR A 88 4.89 -5.17 1.27
N LEU A 89 5.99 -4.92 1.98
CA LEU A 89 6.13 -5.25 3.39
C LEU A 89 5.27 -4.28 4.21
N THR A 90 4.37 -4.82 5.00
CA THR A 90 3.39 -4.06 5.79
C THR A 90 3.04 -4.80 7.08
N GLY A 91 1.97 -4.40 7.73
CA GLY A 91 1.46 -4.98 8.97
C GLY A 91 1.14 -3.89 9.99
N GLY A 92 1.56 -4.06 11.25
CA GLY A 92 1.59 -2.97 12.22
C GLY A 92 2.64 -1.94 11.80
N GLU A 93 3.88 -2.10 12.28
CA GLU A 93 5.01 -1.28 11.81
C GLU A 93 6.18 -2.20 11.39
N PRO A 94 6.49 -2.30 10.09
CA PRO A 94 7.55 -3.18 9.60
C PRO A 94 8.94 -2.87 10.17
N LEU A 95 9.24 -1.61 10.51
CA LEU A 95 10.50 -1.21 11.12
C LEU A 95 10.73 -1.79 12.52
N LEU A 96 9.72 -2.42 13.13
CA LEU A 96 9.86 -3.19 14.37
C LEU A 96 10.37 -4.62 14.12
N HIS A 97 10.30 -5.12 12.87
CA HIS A 97 10.77 -6.46 12.58
C HIS A 97 12.29 -6.53 12.65
N PRO A 98 12.88 -7.42 13.47
CA PRO A 98 14.34 -7.47 13.67
C PRO A 98 15.10 -7.79 12.38
N ASP A 99 14.57 -8.68 11.55
CA ASP A 99 15.21 -9.16 10.33
C ASP A 99 14.73 -8.45 9.06
N LEU A 100 14.12 -7.26 9.17
CA LEU A 100 13.53 -6.55 8.03
C LEU A 100 14.50 -6.38 6.84
N ILE A 101 15.76 -6.06 7.13
CA ILE A 101 16.79 -5.86 6.10
C ILE A 101 17.05 -7.16 5.33
N GLU A 102 17.10 -8.28 6.03
CA GLU A 102 17.29 -9.60 5.40
C GLU A 102 16.07 -10.01 4.59
N VAL A 103 14.86 -9.70 5.06
CA VAL A 103 13.62 -9.91 4.31
C VAL A 103 13.66 -9.15 2.98
N ILE A 104 14.05 -7.87 2.99
CA ILE A 104 14.17 -7.05 1.77
C ILE A 104 15.21 -7.64 0.80
N ARG A 105 16.37 -8.07 1.32
CA ARG A 105 17.41 -8.74 0.52
C ARG A 105 16.88 -10.02 -0.12
N HIS A 106 16.11 -10.81 0.62
CA HIS A 106 15.53 -12.06 0.10
C HIS A 106 14.50 -11.78 -1.01
N VAL A 107 13.61 -10.81 -0.83
CA VAL A 107 12.69 -10.36 -1.91
C VAL A 107 13.47 -10.01 -3.18
N ARG A 108 14.56 -9.27 -3.04
CA ARG A 108 15.43 -8.90 -4.16
C ARG A 108 16.13 -10.09 -4.80
N ALA A 109 16.66 -10.99 -3.99
CA ALA A 109 17.37 -12.20 -4.45
C ALA A 109 16.45 -13.12 -5.27
N ARG A 110 15.15 -13.16 -4.90
CA ARG A 110 14.12 -13.92 -5.65
C ARG A 110 13.61 -13.20 -6.92
N GLY A 111 14.19 -12.06 -7.28
CA GLY A 111 13.82 -11.30 -8.48
C GLY A 111 12.58 -10.42 -8.33
N LEU A 112 11.98 -10.37 -7.15
CA LEU A 112 10.82 -9.55 -6.84
C LEU A 112 11.22 -8.09 -6.54
N THR A 113 10.23 -7.19 -6.54
CA THR A 113 10.44 -5.77 -6.26
C THR A 113 9.92 -5.43 -4.86
N PRO A 114 10.81 -5.16 -3.87
CA PRO A 114 10.40 -4.84 -2.52
C PRO A 114 9.88 -3.40 -2.41
N ALA A 115 8.69 -3.24 -1.84
CA ALA A 115 8.15 -1.98 -1.36
C ALA A 115 7.84 -2.09 0.14
N MET A 116 7.61 -0.97 0.82
CA MET A 116 7.30 -0.95 2.24
C MET A 116 6.33 0.18 2.59
N ASN A 117 5.36 -0.12 3.45
CA ASN A 117 4.52 0.88 4.10
C ASN A 117 4.99 1.07 5.55
N THR A 118 5.18 2.31 6.01
CA THR A 118 5.66 2.60 7.37
C THR A 118 5.02 3.86 7.92
N ASN A 119 4.89 3.94 9.24
CA ASN A 119 4.55 5.18 9.92
C ASN A 119 5.78 6.11 10.09
N GLY A 120 6.99 5.63 9.86
CA GLY A 120 8.23 6.41 9.79
C GLY A 120 8.85 6.84 11.11
N TYR A 121 8.21 6.61 12.25
CA TYR A 121 8.71 7.07 13.55
C TYR A 121 10.07 6.47 13.92
N LEU A 122 10.34 5.26 13.46
CA LEU A 122 11.58 4.53 13.73
C LEU A 122 12.68 4.75 12.68
N LEU A 123 12.44 5.63 11.69
CA LEU A 123 13.46 5.96 10.69
C LEU A 123 14.62 6.74 11.33
N THR A 124 15.83 6.30 11.02
CA THR A 124 17.09 7.00 11.31
C THR A 124 17.88 7.07 10.00
N ARG A 125 18.93 7.88 9.97
CA ARG A 125 19.86 7.93 8.82
C ARG A 125 20.43 6.55 8.51
N GLU A 126 20.84 5.80 9.53
CA GLU A 126 21.42 4.48 9.41
C GLU A 126 20.41 3.48 8.83
N ARG A 127 19.16 3.51 9.33
CA ARG A 127 18.07 2.66 8.81
C ARG A 127 17.73 2.97 7.36
N ILE A 128 17.63 4.26 7.00
CA ILE A 128 17.38 4.67 5.61
C ILE A 128 18.47 4.15 4.68
N ARG A 129 19.75 4.26 5.07
CA ARG A 129 20.88 3.74 4.31
C ARG A 129 20.86 2.21 4.24
N ALA A 130 20.50 1.52 5.31
CA ALA A 130 20.37 0.07 5.33
C ALA A 130 19.25 -0.43 4.40
N LEU A 131 18.08 0.23 4.40
CA LEU A 131 16.98 -0.04 3.48
C LEU A 131 17.41 0.15 2.02
N ASP A 132 18.13 1.24 1.72
CA ASP A 132 18.65 1.52 0.39
C ASP A 132 19.68 0.45 -0.06
N ALA A 133 20.62 0.10 0.81
CA ALA A 133 21.62 -0.93 0.56
C ALA A 133 21.01 -2.33 0.39
N ALA A 134 19.93 -2.63 1.09
CA ALA A 134 19.16 -3.88 0.91
C ALA A 134 18.41 -3.91 -0.43
N GLY A 135 18.24 -2.76 -1.08
CA GLY A 135 17.60 -2.63 -2.38
C GLY A 135 16.10 -2.40 -2.31
N LEU A 136 15.61 -1.75 -1.26
CA LEU A 136 14.23 -1.26 -1.22
C LEU A 136 13.96 -0.41 -2.47
N TYR A 137 12.85 -0.67 -3.15
CA TYR A 137 12.47 0.05 -4.37
C TYR A 137 11.61 1.28 -4.09
N ALA A 138 10.65 1.13 -3.19
CA ALA A 138 9.72 2.20 -2.84
C ALA A 138 9.33 2.12 -1.35
N LEU A 139 9.14 3.28 -0.74
CA LEU A 139 8.64 3.45 0.61
C LEU A 139 7.42 4.37 0.57
N GLN A 140 6.31 3.92 1.15
CA GLN A 140 5.17 4.76 1.44
C GLN A 140 5.19 5.13 2.92
N LEU A 141 5.34 6.42 3.20
CA LEU A 141 5.21 6.99 4.53
C LEU A 141 3.75 7.37 4.78
N SER A 142 3.18 6.94 5.90
CA SER A 142 1.84 7.34 6.32
C SER A 142 1.92 8.61 7.17
N LEU A 143 1.17 9.66 6.77
CA LEU A 143 1.20 10.96 7.46
C LEU A 143 -0.15 11.66 7.26
N ASP A 144 -0.96 11.77 8.30
CA ASP A 144 -2.36 12.13 8.19
C ASP A 144 -2.69 13.56 8.66
N ASN A 145 -1.95 14.10 9.62
CA ASN A 145 -2.27 15.36 10.31
C ASN A 145 -1.02 16.17 10.68
N LEU A 146 -1.22 17.38 11.18
CA LEU A 146 -0.13 18.22 11.68
C LEU A 146 0.33 17.80 13.07
N THR A 147 -0.64 17.52 13.95
CA THR A 147 -0.42 17.06 15.32
C THR A 147 -1.23 15.81 15.61
N PRO A 148 -0.78 14.89 16.51
CA PRO A 148 -1.52 13.68 16.82
C PRO A 148 -2.91 13.99 17.38
N ASN A 149 -3.92 13.23 16.93
CA ASN A 149 -5.29 13.29 17.43
C ASN A 149 -5.79 11.90 17.86
N ALA A 150 -7.06 11.79 18.23
CA ALA A 150 -7.66 10.50 18.64
C ALA A 150 -7.70 9.51 17.49
N ILE A 151 -7.91 9.96 16.25
CA ILE A 151 -8.09 9.14 15.06
C ILE A 151 -6.74 8.67 14.52
N SER A 152 -5.76 9.58 14.38
CA SER A 152 -4.44 9.24 13.86
C SER A 152 -3.30 9.79 14.71
N LYS A 153 -2.31 8.93 14.98
CA LYS A 153 -1.05 9.31 15.65
C LYS A 153 0.05 9.67 14.64
N LYS A 154 -0.19 9.52 13.33
CA LYS A 154 0.77 9.75 12.24
C LYS A 154 0.78 11.22 11.86
N SER A 155 1.66 12.00 12.46
CA SER A 155 1.62 13.46 12.36
C SER A 155 2.94 14.11 11.93
N HIS A 156 2.80 15.28 11.29
CA HIS A 156 3.91 16.01 10.68
C HIS A 156 4.94 16.49 11.70
N LYS A 157 4.48 17.03 12.84
CA LYS A 157 5.38 17.63 13.84
C LYS A 157 6.50 16.66 14.28
N PRO A 158 6.23 15.43 14.75
CA PRO A 158 7.29 14.47 15.10
C PRO A 158 8.01 13.88 13.88
N LEU A 159 7.39 13.85 12.69
CA LEU A 159 7.99 13.26 11.49
C LEU A 159 8.80 14.25 10.64
N ARG A 160 8.77 15.56 10.94
CA ARG A 160 9.46 16.59 10.15
C ARG A 160 10.96 16.30 9.97
N GLY A 161 11.64 15.86 11.03
CA GLY A 161 13.06 15.45 10.93
C GLY A 161 13.27 14.20 10.09
N LYS A 162 12.32 13.25 10.15
CA LYS A 162 12.38 12.01 9.37
C LYS A 162 12.17 12.26 7.87
N LEU A 163 11.26 13.17 7.52
CA LEU A 163 11.06 13.61 6.14
C LEU A 163 12.32 14.22 5.54
N ARG A 164 13.04 15.06 6.31
CA ARG A 164 14.34 15.61 5.88
C ARG A 164 15.38 14.51 5.65
N LEU A 165 15.51 13.57 6.59
CA LEU A 165 16.43 12.45 6.44
C LEU A 165 16.11 11.61 5.20
N LEU A 166 14.82 11.39 4.89
CA LEU A 166 14.41 10.72 3.67
C LEU A 166 14.81 11.51 2.43
N ALA A 167 14.57 12.84 2.39
CA ALA A 167 14.95 13.69 1.27
C ALA A 167 16.46 13.69 1.03
N GLU A 168 17.27 13.66 2.10
CA GLU A 168 18.73 13.71 2.03
C GLU A 168 19.38 12.36 1.69
N HIS A 169 18.79 11.24 2.15
CA HIS A 169 19.48 9.95 2.18
C HIS A 169 18.79 8.80 1.44
N ALA A 170 17.49 8.91 1.11
CA ALA A 170 16.81 7.83 0.40
C ALA A 170 17.25 7.76 -1.06
N GLY A 171 17.77 6.60 -1.49
CA GLY A 171 18.02 6.29 -2.89
C GLY A 171 16.84 5.58 -3.57
N PHE A 172 15.84 5.17 -2.80
CA PHE A 172 14.58 4.59 -3.26
C PHE A 172 13.49 5.66 -3.42
N ARG A 173 12.39 5.29 -4.06
CA ARG A 173 11.24 6.18 -4.25
C ARG A 173 10.51 6.38 -2.92
N VAL A 174 10.18 7.62 -2.59
CA VAL A 174 9.39 7.96 -1.40
C VAL A 174 8.06 8.56 -1.83
N ARG A 175 6.97 8.02 -1.27
CA ARG A 175 5.62 8.53 -1.40
C ARG A 175 5.08 8.78 0.00
N VAL A 176 4.34 9.84 0.19
CA VAL A 176 3.63 10.10 1.44
C VAL A 176 2.13 9.96 1.19
N ASN A 177 1.47 9.13 1.98
CA ASN A 177 0.03 8.91 1.88
C ASN A 177 -0.67 9.46 3.12
N THR A 178 -1.69 10.30 2.89
CA THR A 178 -2.58 10.86 3.88
C THR A 178 -3.94 10.17 3.81
N VAL A 179 -4.51 9.75 4.94
CA VAL A 179 -5.89 9.29 5.02
C VAL A 179 -6.79 10.50 5.22
N PHE A 180 -7.49 10.90 4.16
CA PHE A 180 -8.42 12.03 4.20
C PHE A 180 -9.67 11.66 5.01
N GLY A 181 -9.99 12.48 5.99
CA GLY A 181 -10.99 12.18 7.02
C GLY A 181 -10.40 11.75 8.37
N ALA A 182 -9.07 11.51 8.45
CA ALA A 182 -8.39 11.25 9.72
C ALA A 182 -8.04 12.55 10.49
N ALA A 183 -8.15 13.71 9.83
CA ALA A 183 -7.93 15.05 10.39
C ALA A 183 -8.83 16.06 9.68
N PRO A 184 -8.97 17.30 10.19
CA PRO A 184 -9.64 18.38 9.48
C PRO A 184 -9.05 18.58 8.08
N PRO A 185 -9.88 18.88 7.04
CA PRO A 185 -9.40 19.01 5.67
C PRO A 185 -8.22 19.97 5.49
N ALA A 186 -8.24 21.10 6.18
CA ALA A 186 -7.16 22.10 6.15
C ALA A 186 -5.81 21.54 6.63
N GLU A 187 -5.78 20.65 7.63
CA GLU A 187 -4.55 19.99 8.09
C GLU A 187 -4.02 19.01 7.03
N ALA A 188 -4.91 18.23 6.41
CA ALA A 188 -4.52 17.30 5.33
C ALA A 188 -3.88 18.06 4.15
N LEU A 189 -4.44 19.23 3.77
CA LEU A 189 -3.87 20.08 2.73
C LEU A 189 -2.51 20.66 3.14
N ALA A 190 -2.38 21.12 4.38
CA ALA A 190 -1.11 21.63 4.90
C ALA A 190 -0.01 20.55 4.90
N VAL A 191 -0.35 19.31 5.27
CA VAL A 191 0.55 18.15 5.17
C VAL A 191 0.94 17.90 3.73
N ALA A 192 -0.01 17.84 2.80
CA ALA A 192 0.25 17.59 1.39
C ALA A 192 1.17 18.65 0.76
N ARG A 193 0.95 19.94 1.09
CA ARG A 193 1.83 21.04 0.66
C ARG A 193 3.25 20.92 1.23
N ALA A 194 3.38 20.61 2.53
CA ALA A 194 4.69 20.43 3.17
C ALA A 194 5.47 19.25 2.55
N VAL A 195 4.78 18.15 2.24
CA VAL A 195 5.35 16.97 1.58
C VAL A 195 5.78 17.29 0.14
N SER A 196 4.92 17.96 -0.63
CA SER A 196 5.21 18.36 -2.01
C SER A 196 6.38 19.34 -2.09
N ALA A 197 6.52 20.26 -1.12
CA ALA A 197 7.65 21.19 -1.02
C ALA A 197 9.00 20.46 -0.83
N LEU A 198 9.01 19.27 -0.22
CA LEU A 198 10.18 18.42 -0.09
C LEU A 198 10.45 17.55 -1.34
N GLY A 199 9.64 17.70 -2.39
CA GLY A 199 9.78 16.94 -3.64
C GLY A 199 9.23 15.51 -3.59
N PHE A 200 8.47 15.15 -2.57
CA PHE A 200 7.83 13.85 -2.47
C PHE A 200 6.46 13.83 -3.16
N ASP A 201 6.01 12.66 -3.60
CA ASP A 201 4.65 12.46 -4.08
C ASP A 201 3.68 12.52 -2.88
N ALA A 202 2.80 13.49 -2.88
CA ALA A 202 1.70 13.59 -1.91
C ALA A 202 0.49 12.82 -2.45
N LYS A 203 0.12 11.74 -1.77
CA LYS A 203 -1.07 10.94 -2.07
C LYS A 203 -2.12 11.10 -0.99
N CYS A 204 -3.37 10.99 -1.38
CA CYS A 204 -4.49 11.06 -0.48
C CYS A 204 -5.42 9.86 -0.70
N SER A 205 -5.76 9.15 0.36
CA SER A 205 -6.69 8.03 0.33
C SER A 205 -7.92 8.39 1.16
N LEU A 206 -9.11 8.13 0.64
CA LEU A 206 -10.36 8.37 1.37
C LEU A 206 -10.47 7.45 2.58
N ALA A 207 -10.83 8.01 3.73
CA ALA A 207 -11.20 7.23 4.90
C ALA A 207 -12.46 6.40 4.61
N ARG A 208 -12.59 5.26 5.28
CA ARG A 208 -13.66 4.28 5.03
C ARG A 208 -14.46 4.03 6.30
N ASP A 209 -15.73 3.76 6.10
CA ASP A 209 -16.59 3.22 7.13
C ASP A 209 -16.35 1.71 7.34
N PRO A 210 -16.98 1.08 8.35
CA PRO A 210 -16.87 -0.36 8.60
C PRO A 210 -17.36 -1.25 7.45
N SER A 211 -18.21 -0.75 6.54
CA SER A 211 -18.63 -1.49 5.35
C SER A 211 -17.55 -1.53 4.26
N GLY A 212 -16.58 -0.60 4.36
CA GLY A 212 -15.52 -0.38 3.39
C GLY A 212 -15.83 0.70 2.36
N ALA A 213 -16.99 1.38 2.46
CA ALA A 213 -17.33 2.53 1.64
C ALA A 213 -16.59 3.81 2.10
N PRO A 214 -16.34 4.78 1.20
CA PRO A 214 -15.73 6.04 1.61
C PRO A 214 -16.67 6.81 2.55
N LEU A 215 -16.07 7.51 3.53
CA LEU A 215 -16.83 8.45 4.35
C LEU A 215 -17.36 9.60 3.45
N PRO A 216 -18.59 10.06 3.68
CA PRO A 216 -19.14 11.18 2.92
C PRO A 216 -18.32 12.44 3.21
N LEU A 217 -18.11 13.25 2.17
CA LEU A 217 -17.45 14.54 2.25
C LEU A 217 -18.47 15.65 1.93
N ASP A 218 -18.44 16.72 2.72
CA ASP A 218 -19.15 17.96 2.38
C ASP A 218 -18.45 18.71 1.24
N ALA A 219 -19.03 19.82 0.80
CA ALA A 219 -18.51 20.61 -0.32
C ALA A 219 -17.12 21.19 -0.05
N GLU A 220 -16.85 21.64 1.19
CA GLU A 220 -15.56 22.18 1.58
C GLU A 220 -14.48 21.08 1.56
N ALA A 221 -14.76 19.93 2.15
CA ALA A 221 -13.83 18.80 2.17
C ALA A 221 -13.54 18.29 0.75
N ARG A 222 -14.54 18.25 -0.17
CA ARG A 222 -14.32 17.89 -1.57
C ARG A 222 -13.40 18.88 -2.29
N ALA A 223 -13.60 20.19 -2.08
CA ALA A 223 -12.76 21.21 -2.68
C ALA A 223 -11.30 21.11 -2.18
N VAL A 224 -11.10 20.80 -0.91
CA VAL A 224 -9.75 20.55 -0.35
C VAL A 224 -9.15 19.27 -0.91
N PHE A 225 -9.94 18.20 -1.03
CA PHE A 225 -9.46 16.94 -1.62
C PHE A 225 -8.96 17.15 -3.06
N ALA A 226 -9.71 17.89 -3.89
CA ALA A 226 -9.29 18.24 -5.25
C ALA A 226 -7.98 19.06 -5.27
N GLN A 227 -7.79 20.00 -4.31
CA GLN A 227 -6.52 20.72 -4.20
C GLN A 227 -5.35 19.79 -3.87
N ILE A 228 -5.54 18.78 -3.02
CA ILE A 228 -4.50 17.79 -2.70
C ILE A 228 -4.21 16.93 -3.93
N ALA A 229 -5.24 16.47 -4.65
CA ALA A 229 -5.08 15.69 -5.88
C ALA A 229 -4.28 16.47 -6.94
N ALA A 230 -4.50 17.76 -7.07
CA ALA A 230 -3.76 18.64 -7.99
C ALA A 230 -2.26 18.81 -7.62
N LEU A 231 -1.85 18.51 -6.38
CA LEU A 231 -0.43 18.49 -5.98
C LEU A 231 0.30 17.23 -6.45
N ASP A 232 -0.43 16.19 -6.87
CA ASP A 232 0.16 14.97 -7.40
C ASP A 232 0.73 15.22 -8.80
N ARG A 233 2.04 15.41 -8.88
CA ARG A 233 2.77 15.74 -10.12
C ARG A 233 2.81 14.59 -11.15
N ARG A 234 2.28 13.41 -10.81
CA ARG A 234 2.34 12.19 -11.65
C ARG A 234 0.97 11.77 -12.19
N GLY A 235 0.01 12.68 -12.24
CA GLY A 235 -1.39 12.44 -12.62
C GLY A 235 -1.66 11.77 -13.97
N THR A 236 -0.65 11.55 -14.82
CA THR A 236 -0.76 10.84 -16.11
C THR A 236 -0.27 9.40 -16.07
N SER A 237 0.12 8.89 -14.89
CA SER A 237 0.60 7.52 -14.72
C SER A 237 -0.58 6.52 -14.74
N ILE A 238 -0.31 5.28 -15.19
CA ILE A 238 -1.22 4.13 -14.97
C ILE A 238 -1.59 3.93 -13.49
N PHE A 239 -0.91 4.63 -12.58
CA PHE A 239 -1.13 4.68 -11.15
C PHE A 239 -1.88 5.94 -10.70
N SER A 240 -2.55 6.67 -11.62
CA SER A 240 -3.39 7.83 -11.25
C SER A 240 -4.54 7.37 -10.34
N GLU A 241 -5.02 8.28 -9.51
CA GLU A 241 -6.08 8.02 -8.54
C GLU A 241 -7.39 8.72 -8.91
N ASP A 242 -7.60 9.02 -10.20
CA ASP A 242 -8.77 9.72 -10.75
C ASP A 242 -10.11 9.06 -10.34
N PHE A 243 -10.07 7.74 -10.07
CA PHE A 243 -11.23 6.98 -9.59
C PHE A 243 -11.79 7.53 -8.27
N GLN A 244 -10.97 8.19 -7.44
CA GLN A 244 -11.44 8.77 -6.18
C GLN A 244 -12.33 9.99 -6.41
N GLU A 245 -12.01 10.81 -7.42
CA GLU A 245 -12.84 11.94 -7.83
C GLU A 245 -14.17 11.44 -8.39
N GLU A 246 -14.15 10.46 -9.30
CA GLU A 246 -15.36 9.81 -9.80
C GLU A 246 -16.20 9.19 -8.67
N LEU A 247 -15.56 8.55 -7.70
CA LEU A 247 -16.24 7.97 -6.55
C LEU A 247 -16.92 9.04 -5.68
N LEU A 248 -16.28 10.19 -5.49
CA LEU A 248 -16.86 11.32 -4.74
C LEU A 248 -17.99 12.03 -5.50
N GLU A 249 -17.91 12.11 -6.83
CA GLU A 249 -18.91 12.76 -7.66
C GLU A 249 -20.15 11.88 -7.83
N ARG A 250 -19.97 10.60 -8.19
CA ARG A 250 -21.02 9.67 -8.60
C ARG A 250 -21.42 8.67 -7.53
N GLY A 251 -20.68 8.61 -6.40
CA GLY A 251 -20.86 7.60 -5.34
C GLY A 251 -20.45 6.19 -5.76
N ARG A 252 -20.01 6.00 -7.00
CA ARG A 252 -19.61 4.71 -7.56
C ARG A 252 -18.68 4.87 -8.75
N VAL A 253 -17.86 3.84 -8.96
CA VAL A 253 -17.00 3.70 -10.14
C VAL A 253 -17.35 2.39 -10.85
N ASP A 254 -17.41 2.41 -12.17
CA ASP A 254 -17.61 1.19 -12.96
C ASP A 254 -16.27 0.56 -13.31
N TRP A 255 -15.91 -0.49 -12.59
CA TRP A 255 -14.67 -1.22 -12.78
C TRP A 255 -14.75 -2.64 -12.25
N ARG A 256 -13.81 -3.47 -12.63
CA ARG A 256 -13.74 -4.86 -12.16
C ARG A 256 -12.54 -5.09 -11.26
N CYS A 257 -12.81 -5.38 -9.99
CA CYS A 257 -11.79 -5.65 -8.99
C CYS A 257 -11.15 -7.03 -9.21
N ARG A 258 -9.82 -7.07 -9.33
CA ARG A 258 -9.02 -8.29 -9.49
C ARG A 258 -8.37 -8.75 -8.17
N ALA A 259 -8.99 -8.43 -7.03
CA ALA A 259 -8.54 -8.89 -5.72
C ALA A 259 -8.47 -10.42 -5.65
N GLY A 260 -7.42 -10.93 -5.02
CA GLY A 260 -7.09 -12.36 -5.00
C GLY A 260 -6.29 -12.83 -6.21
N ALA A 261 -6.35 -12.12 -7.34
CA ALA A 261 -5.59 -12.47 -8.54
C ALA A 261 -4.40 -11.53 -8.77
N ARG A 262 -4.70 -10.26 -9.06
CA ARG A 262 -3.65 -9.26 -9.35
C ARG A 262 -3.01 -8.69 -8.10
N PHE A 263 -3.74 -8.69 -7.02
CA PHE A 263 -3.24 -8.29 -5.71
C PHE A 263 -3.95 -9.07 -4.61
N PHE A 264 -3.25 -9.31 -3.53
CA PHE A 264 -3.77 -9.97 -2.33
C PHE A 264 -2.92 -9.63 -1.11
N THR A 265 -3.41 -9.99 0.07
CA THR A 265 -2.68 -9.83 1.34
C THR A 265 -2.35 -11.20 1.90
N VAL A 266 -1.08 -11.40 2.27
CA VAL A 266 -0.61 -12.56 3.03
C VAL A 266 -0.45 -12.11 4.48
N CYS A 267 -1.26 -12.67 5.36
CA CYS A 267 -1.25 -12.32 6.79
C CYS A 267 -0.11 -13.01 7.56
N GLU A 268 0.05 -12.64 8.82
CA GLU A 268 1.08 -13.17 9.71
C GLU A 268 0.97 -14.69 9.94
N ASP A 269 -0.24 -15.24 9.80
CA ASP A 269 -0.52 -16.68 9.87
C ASP A 269 -0.23 -17.42 8.54
N GLY A 270 0.14 -16.70 7.49
CA GLY A 270 0.42 -17.26 6.16
C GLY A 270 -0.80 -17.47 5.28
N LEU A 271 -1.98 -17.00 5.71
CA LEU A 271 -3.19 -17.07 4.91
C LEU A 271 -3.24 -15.93 3.87
N VAL A 272 -3.69 -16.26 2.67
CA VAL A 272 -3.97 -15.33 1.59
C VAL A 272 -5.39 -14.80 1.75
N HIS A 273 -5.55 -13.49 1.82
CA HIS A 273 -6.82 -12.79 1.80
C HIS A 273 -6.96 -11.97 0.52
N LEU A 274 -8.19 -11.83 0.01
CA LEU A 274 -8.44 -11.11 -1.24
C LEU A 274 -7.86 -9.70 -1.24
N CYS A 275 -8.05 -8.96 -0.15
CA CYS A 275 -7.46 -7.64 0.08
C CYS A 275 -7.50 -7.32 1.58
N THR A 276 -6.73 -6.33 2.02
CA THR A 276 -6.68 -5.91 3.42
C THR A 276 -8.04 -5.54 4.01
N PRO A 277 -8.93 -4.76 3.35
CA PRO A 277 -10.24 -4.45 3.90
C PRO A 277 -11.21 -5.64 4.00
N LYS A 278 -10.93 -6.72 3.33
CA LYS A 278 -11.77 -7.94 3.29
C LYS A 278 -11.00 -9.15 3.83
N MET A 279 -10.20 -8.95 4.87
CA MET A 279 -9.56 -10.04 5.60
C MET A 279 -10.61 -11.02 6.13
N GLY A 280 -10.28 -12.30 6.12
CA GLY A 280 -11.20 -13.39 6.51
C GLY A 280 -12.10 -13.90 5.37
N LEU A 281 -12.14 -13.23 4.22
CA LEU A 281 -12.85 -13.75 3.05
C LEU A 281 -11.90 -14.55 2.15
N GLY A 282 -12.22 -15.82 1.93
CA GLY A 282 -11.48 -16.71 1.03
C GLY A 282 -10.07 -17.03 1.50
N ALA A 283 -9.83 -17.00 2.82
CA ALA A 283 -8.52 -17.29 3.38
C ALA A 283 -8.08 -18.72 3.08
N LYS A 284 -6.89 -18.86 2.47
CA LYS A 284 -6.25 -20.13 2.13
C LYS A 284 -4.76 -20.01 2.40
N PRO A 285 -4.08 -21.06 2.90
CA PRO A 285 -2.62 -21.02 3.06
C PRO A 285 -1.91 -20.66 1.75
N LEU A 286 -0.92 -19.77 1.83
CA LEU A 286 -0.16 -19.35 0.64
C LEU A 286 0.54 -20.53 -0.03
N ALA A 287 0.98 -21.54 0.73
CA ALA A 287 1.58 -22.75 0.19
C ALA A 287 0.64 -23.47 -0.78
N ASP A 288 -0.67 -23.45 -0.51
CA ASP A 288 -1.70 -24.13 -1.32
C ASP A 288 -2.34 -23.18 -2.36
N TYR A 289 -1.99 -21.89 -2.33
CA TYR A 289 -2.53 -20.88 -3.24
C TYR A 289 -1.83 -20.99 -4.60
N GLY A 290 -2.60 -21.34 -5.65
CA GLY A 290 -2.07 -21.65 -6.96
C GLY A 290 -2.76 -20.90 -8.11
N ARG A 291 -2.41 -21.29 -9.35
CA ARG A 291 -2.98 -20.67 -10.56
C ARG A 291 -4.50 -20.78 -10.64
N ASP A 292 -5.08 -21.89 -10.19
CA ASP A 292 -6.54 -22.07 -10.23
C ASP A 292 -7.24 -21.13 -9.25
N ASP A 293 -6.62 -20.81 -8.08
CA ASP A 293 -7.12 -19.81 -7.15
C ASP A 293 -7.05 -18.41 -7.77
N LEU A 294 -5.94 -18.09 -8.44
CA LEU A 294 -5.77 -16.82 -9.16
C LEU A 294 -6.82 -16.67 -10.27
N ARG A 295 -7.05 -17.67 -11.10
CA ARG A 295 -8.08 -17.68 -12.16
C ARG A 295 -9.47 -17.52 -11.59
N ARG A 296 -9.80 -18.27 -10.55
CA ARG A 296 -11.08 -18.16 -9.85
C ARG A 296 -11.27 -16.75 -9.29
N ALA A 297 -10.28 -16.21 -8.58
CA ALA A 297 -10.35 -14.86 -8.05
C ALA A 297 -10.45 -13.81 -9.15
N PHE A 298 -9.76 -14.00 -10.28
CA PHE A 298 -9.84 -13.11 -11.43
C PHE A 298 -11.24 -13.04 -12.02
N ALA A 299 -11.90 -14.21 -12.18
CA ALA A 299 -13.23 -14.32 -12.75
C ALA A 299 -14.35 -13.88 -11.80
N THR A 300 -14.17 -14.06 -10.47
CA THR A 300 -15.21 -13.80 -9.47
C THR A 300 -15.46 -12.30 -9.30
N PRO A 301 -16.72 -11.82 -9.51
CA PRO A 301 -17.10 -10.44 -9.20
C PRO A 301 -16.95 -10.12 -7.71
N LYS A 302 -16.60 -8.88 -7.38
CA LYS A 302 -16.52 -8.38 -6.00
C LYS A 302 -17.63 -7.34 -5.79
N PRO A 303 -18.66 -7.65 -5.01
CA PRO A 303 -19.81 -6.75 -4.81
C PRO A 303 -19.44 -5.37 -4.24
N CYS A 304 -18.32 -5.29 -3.53
CA CYS A 304 -17.81 -4.02 -2.97
C CYS A 304 -17.05 -3.16 -4.01
N ALA A 305 -16.80 -3.66 -5.22
CA ALA A 305 -16.00 -2.94 -6.19
C ALA A 305 -16.55 -1.54 -6.53
N PRO A 306 -17.85 -1.35 -6.78
CA PRO A 306 -18.37 -0.04 -7.21
C PRO A 306 -18.12 1.10 -6.22
N THR A 307 -18.03 0.81 -4.93
CA THR A 307 -17.82 1.81 -3.86
C THR A 307 -16.44 1.73 -3.21
N CYS A 308 -15.52 0.98 -3.80
CA CYS A 308 -14.20 0.72 -3.19
C CYS A 308 -13.25 1.92 -3.35
N PRO A 309 -12.78 2.57 -2.27
CA PRO A 309 -11.81 3.67 -2.34
C PRO A 309 -10.34 3.19 -2.24
N VAL A 310 -10.07 1.91 -2.40
CA VAL A 310 -8.74 1.33 -2.17
C VAL A 310 -7.86 1.51 -3.40
N ALA A 311 -6.91 2.45 -3.35
CA ALA A 311 -6.06 2.82 -4.47
C ALA A 311 -5.29 1.63 -5.10
N TYR A 312 -4.62 0.80 -4.29
CA TYR A 312 -3.87 -0.33 -4.84
C TYR A 312 -4.76 -1.37 -5.54
N ALA A 313 -6.06 -1.44 -5.17
CA ALA A 313 -7.00 -2.34 -5.81
C ALA A 313 -7.36 -1.86 -7.22
N HIS A 314 -7.62 -0.58 -7.37
CA HIS A 314 -7.83 0.04 -8.68
C HIS A 314 -6.57 -0.05 -9.55
N GLN A 315 -5.41 0.32 -9.03
CA GLN A 315 -4.13 0.28 -9.74
C GLN A 315 -3.80 -1.14 -10.24
N GLY A 316 -3.93 -2.15 -9.37
CA GLY A 316 -3.68 -3.54 -9.74
C GLY A 316 -4.66 -4.09 -10.78
N SER A 317 -5.91 -3.62 -10.77
CA SER A 317 -6.94 -4.10 -11.70
C SER A 317 -6.92 -3.37 -13.05
N ARG A 318 -6.40 -2.15 -13.12
CA ARG A 318 -6.33 -1.34 -14.35
C ARG A 318 -5.56 -2.00 -15.49
N LEU A 319 -4.57 -2.82 -15.16
CA LEU A 319 -3.81 -3.56 -16.17
C LEU A 319 -4.71 -4.47 -17.02
N ASP A 320 -5.87 -4.85 -16.51
CA ASP A 320 -6.82 -5.74 -17.18
C ASP A 320 -8.07 -5.03 -17.68
N ALA A 321 -8.13 -3.70 -17.66
CA ALA A 321 -9.31 -2.93 -18.07
C ALA A 321 -9.70 -3.19 -19.54
N TRP A 322 -8.71 -3.48 -20.40
CA TRP A 322 -8.90 -3.77 -21.82
C TRP A 322 -9.32 -5.23 -22.11
N ARG A 323 -9.24 -6.13 -21.12
CA ARG A 323 -9.55 -7.54 -21.32
C ARG A 323 -11.05 -7.79 -21.34
N ALA A 324 -11.48 -8.66 -22.26
CA ALA A 324 -12.84 -9.18 -22.23
C ALA A 324 -13.16 -9.76 -20.84
N GLN A 325 -14.39 -9.59 -20.40
CA GLN A 325 -14.83 -10.14 -19.13
C GLN A 325 -14.94 -11.66 -19.24
N PRO A 326 -14.22 -12.44 -18.42
CA PRO A 326 -14.44 -13.87 -18.38
C PRO A 326 -15.87 -14.13 -17.89
N LEU A 327 -16.49 -15.19 -18.42
CA LEU A 327 -17.79 -15.66 -17.93
C LEU A 327 -17.72 -15.89 -16.41
N PRO A 328 -18.81 -15.64 -15.68
CA PRO A 328 -18.87 -15.95 -14.26
C PRO A 328 -18.45 -17.40 -14.03
N SER A 329 -17.49 -17.62 -13.14
CA SER A 329 -17.08 -18.98 -12.80
C SER A 329 -18.27 -19.69 -12.13
N SER A 330 -18.56 -20.91 -12.54
CA SER A 330 -19.55 -21.78 -11.90
C SER A 330 -19.11 -22.28 -10.51
N LEU A 331 -17.92 -21.90 -10.07
CA LEU A 331 -17.36 -22.27 -8.78
C LEU A 331 -18.06 -21.50 -7.65
N PRO A 332 -18.37 -22.17 -6.53
CA PRO A 332 -19.00 -21.50 -5.39
C PRO A 332 -18.15 -20.34 -4.86
N PRO A 333 -18.78 -19.29 -4.30
CA PRO A 333 -18.04 -18.19 -3.70
C PRO A 333 -17.15 -18.72 -2.57
N PRO A 334 -16.01 -18.07 -2.30
CA PRO A 334 -15.10 -18.48 -1.25
C PRO A 334 -15.84 -18.50 0.10
N THR A 335 -15.76 -19.64 0.77
CA THR A 335 -16.35 -19.83 2.10
C THR A 335 -15.68 -18.92 3.13
N ARG A 336 -16.48 -18.35 4.03
CA ARG A 336 -15.98 -17.64 5.20
C ARG A 336 -15.25 -18.65 6.10
N VAL A 337 -13.97 -18.43 6.36
CA VAL A 337 -13.27 -19.16 7.41
C VAL A 337 -13.60 -18.46 8.74
N PRO A 338 -14.19 -19.15 9.74
CA PRO A 338 -14.38 -18.57 11.06
C PRO A 338 -13.00 -18.43 11.71
N GLY A 339 -12.52 -17.24 11.89
CA GLY A 339 -11.25 -16.99 12.55
C GLY A 339 -10.84 -15.54 12.41
N ARG A 340 -10.94 -14.82 13.53
CA ARG A 340 -10.35 -13.50 13.79
C ARG A 340 -10.67 -12.40 12.75
N VAL A 341 -11.93 -12.00 12.71
CA VAL A 341 -12.27 -10.65 12.27
C VAL A 341 -11.87 -9.71 13.42
N HIS A 342 -10.68 -9.15 13.35
CA HIS A 342 -10.33 -8.00 14.18
C HIS A 342 -11.02 -6.76 13.58
N LEU A 343 -12.33 -6.69 13.73
CA LEU A 343 -13.05 -5.44 13.61
C LEU A 343 -12.78 -4.67 14.91
N ALA A 344 -11.80 -3.79 14.89
CA ALA A 344 -11.77 -2.70 15.85
C ALA A 344 -13.00 -1.85 15.54
N VAL A 345 -14.09 -2.09 16.26
CA VAL A 345 -15.23 -1.18 16.27
C VAL A 345 -14.72 0.09 16.92
N VAL A 346 -14.60 1.16 16.13
CA VAL A 346 -14.47 2.51 16.66
C VAL A 346 -15.79 2.79 17.39
N ARG A 347 -15.77 2.74 18.73
CA ARG A 347 -16.81 3.31 19.58
C ARG A 347 -16.64 4.79 19.72
#